data_54224c17e3732c281e4b98dd674d06ba
#
_entry.id   54224c17e3732c281e4b98dd674d06ba
#
_cell.length_a   1.000
_cell.length_b   1.000
_cell.length_c   1.000
_cell.angle_alpha   90.00
_cell.angle_beta   90.00
_cell.angle_gamma   90.00
#
_symmetry.space_group_name_H-M   'P 1'
#
loop_
_entity.id
_entity.type
_entity.pdbx_description
1 polymer ?
#
loop_
_entity_poly.entity_id
_entity_poly.type
_entity_poly.pdbx_seq_one_letter_code
_entity_poly.pdbx_strand_id
1 'polypeptide(L)'
;MIGPSDRQPREEVVNSLQARVRVASDGRDSRVADADVLDFSVGGFGLLLSPSFSVAVGDLLDVDLPQEIDSGATYRVKVVWIKPHDFFAEVGVMKVSV
;
A
#
# COMPACT_ATOMS: atom_id res chain seq x y z
N MET A 1 2.36 -30.28 3.57
CA MET A 1 2.44 -29.66 3.29
C MET A 1 2.97 -29.02 2.78
N ILE A 2 3.19 -28.72 2.34
CA ILE A 2 3.67 -28.12 1.87
C ILE A 2 3.91 -27.15 1.85
N GLY A 3 4.35 -26.84 2.27
CA GLY A 3 4.81 -25.69 2.39
C GLY A 3 5.13 -25.03 1.26
N PRO A 4 4.47 -24.54 0.71
CA PRO A 4 4.84 -23.86 -0.37
C PRO A 4 5.57 -22.67 -0.15
N SER A 5 5.49 -22.24 0.90
CA SER A 5 6.05 -21.05 1.13
C SER A 5 7.45 -20.93 1.14
N ASP A 6 8.02 -21.92 1.06
CA ASP A 6 9.35 -21.87 1.19
C ASP A 6 10.02 -21.13 0.13
N ARG A 7 9.43 -20.75 -0.88
CA ARG A 7 10.11 -20.11 -1.88
C ARG A 7 10.04 -18.64 -1.82
N GLN A 8 9.45 -18.08 -0.87
CA GLN A 8 9.22 -16.71 -0.84
C GLN A 8 10.15 -15.97 0.01
N PRO A 9 10.99 -15.17 -0.50
CA PRO A 9 11.87 -14.40 0.35
C PRO A 9 11.23 -13.19 0.93
N ARG A 10 10.15 -12.71 0.41
CA ARG A 10 9.63 -11.48 0.96
C ARG A 10 8.67 -11.77 2.09
N GLU A 11 8.47 -10.80 2.90
CA GLU A 11 7.60 -10.89 4.02
C GLU A 11 6.17 -10.81 3.57
N GLU A 12 5.41 -11.83 3.81
CA GLU A 12 4.01 -11.78 3.55
C GLU A 12 3.26 -11.39 4.76
N VAL A 13 2.26 -10.56 4.60
CA VAL A 13 1.45 -10.12 5.70
C VAL A 13 0.33 -11.14 5.88
N VAL A 14 0.42 -11.93 6.92
CA VAL A 14 -0.53 -12.99 7.16
C VAL A 14 -1.80 -12.45 7.74
N ASN A 15 -1.71 -11.57 8.68
CA ASN A 15 -2.89 -10.94 9.26
C ASN A 15 -3.12 -9.63 8.55
N SER A 16 -4.33 -9.22 8.52
CA SER A 16 -4.68 -7.99 7.90
C SER A 16 -4.08 -6.85 8.68
N LEU A 17 -3.10 -6.19 8.16
CA LEU A 17 -2.52 -5.00 8.75
C LEU A 17 -2.95 -3.82 7.91
N GLN A 18 -3.46 -2.81 8.56
CA GLN A 18 -4.04 -1.70 7.84
C GLN A 18 -3.18 -0.46 7.90
N ALA A 19 -3.00 0.15 6.76
CA ALA A 19 -2.33 1.43 6.64
C ALA A 19 -3.38 2.48 6.34
N ARG A 20 -3.05 3.71 6.64
CA ARG A 20 -3.90 4.83 6.27
C ARG A 20 -3.29 5.53 5.07
N VAL A 21 -4.09 5.71 4.04
CA VAL A 21 -3.63 6.26 2.78
C VAL A 21 -4.30 7.61 2.56
N ARG A 22 -3.51 8.61 2.23
CA ARG A 22 -4.01 9.94 1.93
C ARG A 22 -3.46 10.37 0.58
N VAL A 23 -4.26 11.10 -0.17
CA VAL A 23 -3.78 11.66 -1.43
C VAL A 23 -2.84 12.80 -1.10
N ALA A 24 -1.65 12.75 -1.68
CA ALA A 24 -0.65 13.77 -1.46
C ALA A 24 -0.90 14.92 -2.42
N SER A 25 -1.90 15.69 -2.14
CA SER A 25 -2.19 16.82 -2.99
C SER A 25 -1.88 18.07 -2.22
N ASP A 26 -2.17 19.19 -2.80
CA ASP A 26 -1.78 20.44 -2.21
C ASP A 26 -2.79 20.93 -1.21
N GLY A 27 -3.36 20.06 -0.49
CA GLY A 27 -4.10 20.44 0.69
C GLY A 27 -5.56 20.63 0.52
N ARG A 28 -6.06 20.62 -0.68
CA ARG A 28 -7.46 20.80 -0.88
C ARG A 28 -8.20 19.51 -0.73
N ASP A 29 -7.65 18.45 -1.20
CA ASP A 29 -8.32 17.20 -1.20
C ASP A 29 -7.82 16.40 -0.02
N SER A 30 -8.68 16.06 0.86
CA SER A 30 -8.27 15.32 2.03
C SER A 30 -8.84 13.92 2.04
N ARG A 31 -8.93 13.31 0.88
CA ARG A 31 -9.41 11.94 0.82
C ARG A 31 -8.46 11.03 1.58
N VAL A 32 -9.04 10.21 2.41
CA VAL A 32 -8.31 9.28 3.26
C VAL A 32 -9.00 7.94 3.19
N ALA A 33 -8.25 6.87 3.14
CA ALA A 33 -8.81 5.54 3.15
C ALA A 33 -7.91 4.61 3.93
N ASP A 34 -8.48 3.55 4.45
CA ASP A 34 -7.70 2.47 5.03
C ASP A 34 -7.40 1.48 3.92
N ALA A 35 -6.23 0.91 3.96
CA ALA A 35 -5.81 -0.09 2.98
C ALA A 35 -5.17 -1.25 3.70
N ASP A 36 -5.40 -2.45 3.19
CA ASP A 36 -4.71 -3.61 3.72
C ASP A 36 -3.33 -3.67 3.07
N VAL A 37 -2.32 -3.94 3.87
CA VAL A 37 -0.97 -4.09 3.36
C VAL A 37 -0.77 -5.53 2.95
N LEU A 38 -0.49 -5.75 1.69
CA LEU A 38 -0.31 -7.10 1.17
C LEU A 38 1.10 -7.60 1.36
N ASP A 39 2.06 -6.76 1.06
CA ASP A 39 3.44 -7.11 1.25
C ASP A 39 4.25 -5.83 1.43
N PHE A 40 5.46 -5.99 1.87
CA PHE A 40 6.28 -4.85 2.22
C PHE A 40 7.72 -5.19 1.88
N SER A 41 8.40 -4.27 1.26
CA SER A 41 9.80 -4.44 0.93
C SER A 41 10.51 -3.11 1.12
N VAL A 42 11.80 -3.11 0.92
CA VAL A 42 12.59 -1.90 1.11
C VAL A 42 12.14 -0.79 0.17
N GLY A 43 11.81 -1.13 -1.04
CA GLY A 43 11.51 -0.11 -2.05
C GLY A 43 10.06 0.28 -2.16
N GLY A 44 9.17 -0.52 -1.60
CA GLY A 44 7.75 -0.24 -1.74
C GLY A 44 6.89 -1.30 -1.14
N PHE A 45 5.59 -1.25 -1.42
CA PHE A 45 4.68 -2.23 -0.86
C PHE A 45 3.44 -2.33 -1.72
N GLY A 46 2.66 -3.37 -1.45
CA GLY A 46 1.40 -3.60 -2.11
C GLY A 46 0.26 -3.29 -1.17
N LEU A 47 -0.79 -2.71 -1.70
CA LEU A 47 -1.95 -2.31 -0.91
C LEU A 47 -3.21 -2.81 -1.57
N LEU A 48 -4.22 -3.10 -0.75
CA LEU A 48 -5.57 -3.32 -1.24
C LEU A 48 -6.41 -2.10 -0.90
N LEU A 49 -6.95 -1.47 -1.90
CA LEU A 49 -7.76 -0.27 -1.72
C LEU A 49 -9.19 -0.54 -2.14
N SER A 50 -10.11 0.14 -1.49
CA SER A 50 -11.50 0.11 -1.89
C SER A 50 -11.64 0.73 -3.28
N PRO A 51 -12.52 0.19 -4.13
CA PRO A 51 -12.73 0.80 -5.44
C PRO A 51 -13.21 2.23 -5.38
N SER A 52 -13.80 2.61 -4.25
CA SER A 52 -14.28 3.98 -4.13
C SER A 52 -13.15 4.97 -3.88
N PHE A 53 -11.96 4.49 -3.53
CA PHE A 53 -10.81 5.36 -3.38
C PHE A 53 -10.01 5.30 -4.67
N SER A 54 -10.33 6.18 -5.57
CA SER A 54 -9.80 6.13 -6.92
C SER A 54 -8.39 6.68 -6.99
N VAL A 55 -7.48 5.92 -7.57
CA VAL A 55 -6.11 6.37 -7.79
C VAL A 55 -5.70 5.98 -9.20
N ALA A 56 -4.64 6.60 -9.68
CA ALA A 56 -4.10 6.31 -11.00
C ALA A 56 -2.60 6.13 -10.90
N VAL A 57 -2.04 5.41 -11.84
CA VAL A 57 -0.59 5.25 -11.92
C VAL A 57 0.04 6.63 -12.01
N GLY A 58 1.04 6.87 -11.18
CA GLY A 58 1.70 8.16 -11.11
C GLY A 58 1.24 9.03 -9.98
N ASP A 59 0.12 8.68 -9.36
CA ASP A 59 -0.37 9.47 -8.22
C ASP A 59 0.57 9.36 -7.05
N LEU A 60 0.67 10.44 -6.30
CA LEU A 60 1.46 10.45 -5.07
C LEU A 60 0.53 10.32 -3.89
N LEU A 61 0.90 9.44 -2.99
CA LEU A 61 0.11 9.18 -1.79
C LEU A 61 1.02 9.27 -0.59
N ASP A 62 0.42 9.58 0.54
CA ASP A 62 1.10 9.46 1.82
C ASP A 62 0.50 8.27 2.53
N VAL A 63 1.33 7.35 2.96
CA VAL A 63 0.88 6.12 3.58
C VAL A 63 1.45 6.03 4.98
N ASP A 64 0.55 5.95 5.95
CA ASP A 64 0.92 5.75 7.35
C ASP A 64 0.84 4.27 7.61
N LEU A 65 1.97 3.65 7.85
CA LEU A 65 2.01 2.21 8.10
C LEU A 65 1.62 1.91 9.53
N PRO A 66 1.09 0.70 9.79
CA PRO A 66 0.79 0.34 11.17
C PRO A 66 2.07 0.11 11.95
N GLN A 67 1.94 0.12 13.25
CA GLN A 67 3.08 0.02 14.12
C GLN A 67 3.87 -1.28 13.89
N GLU A 68 3.20 -2.31 13.45
CA GLU A 68 3.83 -3.60 13.19
C GLU A 68 4.75 -3.59 11.98
N ILE A 69 4.61 -2.57 11.13
CA ILE A 69 5.43 -2.47 9.93
C ILE A 69 6.25 -1.21 10.05
N ASP A 70 7.56 -1.39 10.08
CA ASP A 70 8.50 -0.29 10.06
C ASP A 70 8.18 0.76 11.13
N SER A 71 7.75 0.31 12.28
CA SER A 71 7.46 1.15 13.45
C SER A 71 6.44 2.25 13.17
N GLY A 72 5.55 2.00 12.25
CA GLY A 72 4.50 2.97 11.97
C GLY A 72 4.97 4.17 11.16
N ALA A 73 5.98 4.00 10.36
CA ALA A 73 6.52 5.11 9.58
C ALA A 73 5.54 5.59 8.53
N THR A 74 5.67 6.83 8.15
CA THR A 74 4.88 7.42 7.08
C THR A 74 5.79 7.63 5.87
N TYR A 75 5.31 7.22 4.73
CA TYR A 75 6.07 7.36 3.51
C TYR A 75 5.27 8.05 2.44
N ARG A 76 5.95 8.88 1.66
CA ARG A 76 5.40 9.35 0.41
C ARG A 76 5.72 8.31 -0.65
N VAL A 77 4.70 7.90 -1.39
CA VAL A 77 4.84 6.84 -2.37
C VAL A 77 4.20 7.25 -3.69
N LYS A 78 4.61 6.56 -4.74
CA LYS A 78 4.05 6.78 -6.06
C LYS A 78 3.41 5.49 -6.51
N VAL A 79 2.22 5.58 -7.07
CA VAL A 79 1.52 4.42 -7.59
C VAL A 79 2.20 3.99 -8.88
N VAL A 80 2.65 2.75 -8.94
CA VAL A 80 3.38 2.27 -10.10
C VAL A 80 2.58 1.24 -10.91
N TRP A 81 1.63 0.56 -10.31
CA TRP A 81 0.71 -0.29 -11.06
C TRP A 81 -0.57 -0.48 -10.27
N ILE A 82 -1.63 -0.79 -10.99
CA ILE A 82 -2.94 -1.02 -10.40
C ILE A 82 -3.53 -2.24 -11.07
N LYS A 83 -4.07 -3.13 -10.27
CA LYS A 83 -4.75 -4.31 -10.76
C LYS A 83 -6.14 -4.33 -10.18
N PRO A 84 -7.15 -3.95 -10.94
CA PRO A 84 -8.50 -3.88 -10.41
C PRO A 84 -9.12 -5.26 -10.30
N HIS A 85 -9.96 -5.40 -9.28
CA HIS A 85 -10.75 -6.59 -9.06
C HIS A 85 -12.19 -6.14 -8.83
N ASP A 86 -13.09 -7.10 -8.58
CA ASP A 86 -14.50 -6.75 -8.46
C ASP A 86 -14.78 -5.88 -7.24
N PHE A 87 -14.16 -6.18 -6.13
CA PHE A 87 -14.48 -5.49 -4.89
C PHE A 87 -13.32 -4.70 -4.31
N PHE A 88 -12.20 -4.67 -4.96
CA PHE A 88 -11.03 -3.96 -4.46
C PHE A 88 -10.06 -3.74 -5.61
N ALA A 89 -9.05 -2.94 -5.37
CA ALA A 89 -7.96 -2.76 -6.31
C ALA A 89 -6.66 -3.08 -5.60
N GLU A 90 -5.84 -3.84 -6.28
CA GLU A 90 -4.51 -4.15 -5.79
C GLU A 90 -3.58 -3.10 -6.37
N VAL A 91 -2.85 -2.41 -5.52
CA VAL A 91 -2.06 -1.26 -5.94
C VAL A 91 -0.63 -1.45 -5.49
N GLY A 92 0.29 -1.35 -6.43
CA GLY A 92 1.70 -1.38 -6.09
C GLY A 92 2.23 0.03 -6.01
N VAL A 93 2.96 0.32 -4.94
CA VAL A 93 3.52 1.65 -4.75
C VAL A 93 4.99 1.54 -4.44
N MET A 94 5.74 2.56 -4.83
CA MET A 94 7.15 2.60 -4.48
C MET A 94 7.43 3.87 -3.71
N LYS A 95 8.36 3.77 -2.78
CA LYS A 95 8.75 4.90 -1.97
C LYS A 95 9.42 5.95 -2.82
N VAL A 96 9.11 7.19 -2.52
CA VAL A 96 9.66 8.31 -3.24
C VAL A 96 10.72 8.94 -2.38
N SER A 97 11.89 9.10 -2.95
CA SER A 97 12.96 9.79 -2.23
C SER A 97 12.69 11.26 -2.21
N VAL A 98 13.03 11.88 -1.13
CA VAL A 98 12.82 13.30 -1.01
C VAL A 98 14.09 14.06 -1.13
#